data_1b8f166c1277dab4b383662bb823a40a
#
_entry.id   1b8f166c1277dab4b383662bb823a40a
#
_cell.length_a   1.000
_cell.length_b   1.000
_cell.length_c   1.000
_cell.angle_alpha   90.00
_cell.angle_beta   90.00
_cell.angle_gamma   90.00
#
_symmetry.space_group_name_H-M   'P 1'
#
loop_
_entity.id
_entity.type
_entity.pdbx_description
1 polymer ?
#
loop_
_entity_poly.entity_id
_entity_poly.type
_entity_poly.pdbx_seq_one_letter_code
_entity_poly.pdbx_strand_id
1 'polypeptide(L)'
;MEGFVGGSCADSTVRSQSVSVLTNGNALLLRIAPMPEIDTQVGKLTVHNPCLSGGTLEIFLEPIMPAPLVAIYGDSPISGALLKQGPAAGYELVEWSPEVDLTKTFAVIVAVHGRSDETMLLEAAVLAGVPYVGLVASRKRGASVVEMLNLTPDQKESIFYPAGLDIGARTPDHIAISIMAEMVQAAANQASDPAPKPTFETAIDPVCNMTVAMLPESIHAEIAGETIWFCAPGCLKAYSSNPAAYKS
;
A
#
# COMPACT_ATOMS: atom_id res chain seq x y z
N MET A 1 18.02 -1.50 -5.49
CA MET A 1 17.71 -2.95 -5.55
C MET A 1 19.04 -3.70 -5.52
N GLU A 2 19.20 -4.62 -4.58
CA GLU A 2 20.40 -5.44 -4.43
C GLU A 2 20.08 -6.89 -4.76
N GLY A 3 20.97 -7.58 -5.46
CA GLY A 3 20.82 -8.98 -5.82
C GLY A 3 20.82 -9.23 -7.33
N PHE A 4 20.78 -10.51 -7.69
CA PHE A 4 20.77 -10.99 -9.08
C PHE A 4 19.77 -12.16 -9.21
N VAL A 5 18.86 -12.07 -10.18
CA VAL A 5 17.74 -13.00 -10.35
C VAL A 5 17.83 -13.75 -11.70
N GLY A 6 19.01 -13.91 -12.25
CA GLY A 6 19.20 -14.52 -13.57
C GLY A 6 19.58 -13.49 -14.64
N GLY A 7 19.27 -13.72 -15.90
CA GLY A 7 19.58 -12.79 -16.99
C GLY A 7 18.78 -11.49 -16.93
N SER A 8 19.22 -10.46 -17.68
CA SER A 8 18.59 -9.13 -17.69
C SER A 8 17.09 -9.13 -17.99
N CYS A 9 16.60 -10.07 -18.79
CA CYS A 9 15.17 -10.20 -19.10
C CYS A 9 14.36 -10.65 -17.86
N ALA A 10 14.89 -11.60 -17.08
CA ALA A 10 14.25 -12.04 -15.82
C ALA A 10 14.27 -10.89 -14.79
N ASP A 11 15.37 -10.17 -14.66
CA ASP A 11 15.53 -9.04 -13.76
C ASP A 11 14.49 -7.94 -14.03
N SER A 12 14.28 -7.56 -15.30
CA SER A 12 13.26 -6.57 -15.69
C SER A 12 11.84 -7.02 -15.29
N THR A 13 11.50 -8.30 -15.53
CA THR A 13 10.20 -8.86 -15.14
C THR A 13 10.01 -8.83 -13.62
N VAL A 14 11.04 -9.25 -12.87
CA VAL A 14 11.00 -9.24 -11.41
C VAL A 14 10.83 -7.82 -10.86
N ARG A 15 11.55 -6.84 -11.40
CA ARG A 15 11.42 -5.43 -10.99
C ARG A 15 10.00 -4.91 -11.18
N SER A 16 9.43 -5.13 -12.36
CA SER A 16 8.06 -4.71 -12.68
C SER A 16 7.04 -5.34 -11.73
N GLN A 17 7.14 -6.65 -11.50
CA GLN A 17 6.22 -7.36 -10.61
C GLN A 17 6.45 -7.03 -9.14
N SER A 18 7.69 -6.77 -8.71
CA SER A 18 7.98 -6.33 -7.34
C SER A 18 7.33 -4.99 -7.01
N VAL A 19 7.33 -4.03 -7.95
CA VAL A 19 6.63 -2.75 -7.73
C VAL A 19 5.12 -2.98 -7.59
N SER A 20 4.54 -3.85 -8.41
CA SER A 20 3.12 -4.22 -8.30
C SER A 20 2.80 -4.87 -6.93
N VAL A 21 3.64 -5.81 -6.48
CA VAL A 21 3.51 -6.50 -5.18
C VAL A 21 3.61 -5.50 -4.02
N LEU A 22 4.55 -4.54 -4.07
CA LEU A 22 4.66 -3.49 -3.07
C LEU A 22 3.44 -2.55 -3.05
N THR A 23 2.83 -2.29 -4.22
CA THR A 23 1.67 -1.41 -4.32
C THR A 23 0.40 -2.06 -3.78
N ASN A 24 0.20 -3.36 -4.05
CA ASN A 24 -1.02 -4.07 -3.66
C ASN A 24 -0.91 -4.83 -2.33
N GLY A 25 0.31 -4.94 -1.77
CA GLY A 25 0.55 -5.60 -0.48
C GLY A 25 0.39 -7.11 -0.49
N ASN A 26 0.18 -7.75 -1.66
CA ASN A 26 -0.06 -9.19 -1.76
C ASN A 26 1.18 -9.93 -2.27
N ALA A 27 1.53 -11.02 -1.61
CA ALA A 27 2.60 -11.91 -2.08
C ALA A 27 2.23 -12.55 -3.43
N LEU A 28 3.25 -12.79 -4.27
CA LEU A 28 3.08 -13.31 -5.61
C LEU A 28 4.11 -14.41 -5.89
N LEU A 29 3.65 -15.56 -6.38
CA LEU A 29 4.51 -16.55 -7.01
C LEU A 29 4.66 -16.20 -8.50
N LEU A 30 5.76 -15.55 -8.85
CA LEU A 30 6.09 -15.20 -10.23
C LEU A 30 6.78 -16.38 -10.91
N ARG A 31 6.17 -16.87 -12.00
CA ARG A 31 6.75 -17.88 -12.89
C ARG A 31 7.13 -17.20 -14.21
N ILE A 32 8.38 -17.31 -14.60
CA ILE A 32 8.89 -16.83 -15.90
C ILE A 32 9.15 -18.04 -16.75
N ALA A 33 8.43 -18.18 -17.87
CA ALA A 33 8.47 -19.38 -18.71
C ALA A 33 8.73 -19.03 -20.19
N PRO A 34 9.45 -19.89 -20.94
CA PRO A 34 9.74 -19.67 -22.36
C PRO A 34 8.53 -19.92 -23.27
N MET A 35 7.47 -20.53 -22.75
CA MET A 35 6.22 -20.77 -23.45
C MET A 35 5.07 -20.06 -22.71
N PRO A 36 4.05 -19.54 -23.44
CA PRO A 36 2.86 -19.01 -22.82
C PRO A 36 2.12 -20.10 -22.03
N GLU A 37 1.79 -19.81 -20.78
CA GLU A 37 0.99 -20.66 -19.90
C GLU A 37 -0.21 -19.84 -19.38
N ILE A 38 -1.34 -20.52 -19.12
CA ILE A 38 -2.52 -19.89 -18.52
C ILE A 38 -2.50 -20.14 -17.02
N ASP A 39 -2.46 -19.08 -16.24
CA ASP A 39 -2.57 -19.18 -14.79
C ASP A 39 -4.00 -19.45 -14.37
N THR A 40 -4.18 -20.49 -13.55
CA THR A 40 -5.48 -20.87 -12.96
C THR A 40 -5.47 -20.72 -11.44
N GLN A 41 -4.34 -20.33 -10.84
CA GLN A 41 -4.16 -20.25 -9.39
C GLN A 41 -4.10 -18.80 -8.93
N VAL A 42 -4.84 -18.49 -7.87
CA VAL A 42 -4.76 -17.19 -7.19
C VAL A 42 -3.37 -17.03 -6.56
N GLY A 43 -2.78 -15.84 -6.67
CA GLY A 43 -1.44 -15.56 -6.13
C GLY A 43 -0.29 -16.09 -6.99
N LYS A 44 -0.56 -16.61 -8.18
CA LYS A 44 0.45 -17.01 -9.18
C LYS A 44 0.29 -16.17 -10.45
N LEU A 45 1.41 -15.72 -11.00
CA LEU A 45 1.46 -15.04 -12.30
C LEU A 45 2.54 -15.68 -13.16
N THR A 46 2.17 -16.19 -14.32
CA THR A 46 3.13 -16.66 -15.31
C THR A 46 3.36 -15.61 -16.39
N VAL A 47 4.61 -15.20 -16.55
CA VAL A 47 5.04 -14.25 -17.59
C VAL A 47 5.81 -15.00 -18.66
N HIS A 48 5.37 -14.83 -19.90
CA HIS A 48 6.08 -15.36 -21.05
C HIS A 48 7.37 -14.56 -21.30
N ASN A 49 8.49 -15.26 -21.34
CA ASN A 49 9.80 -14.68 -21.65
C ASN A 49 10.49 -15.51 -22.74
N PRO A 50 10.47 -15.03 -23.99
CA PRO A 50 11.03 -15.76 -25.14
C PRO A 50 12.56 -15.71 -25.19
N CYS A 51 13.23 -15.45 -24.08
CA CYS A 51 14.68 -15.35 -24.03
C CYS A 51 15.35 -16.65 -24.47
N LEU A 52 16.36 -16.52 -25.37
CA LEU A 52 17.06 -17.67 -25.99
C LEU A 52 17.82 -18.56 -25.00
N SER A 53 18.10 -18.08 -23.79
CA SER A 53 18.77 -18.87 -22.75
C SER A 53 17.90 -20.01 -22.17
N GLY A 54 16.63 -20.02 -22.49
CA GLY A 54 15.63 -21.07 -22.23
C GLY A 54 15.65 -21.64 -20.81
N GLY A 55 14.54 -21.58 -20.12
CA GLY A 55 14.39 -22.13 -18.77
C GLY A 55 13.20 -21.50 -18.08
N THR A 56 12.64 -22.25 -17.13
CA THR A 56 11.57 -21.74 -16.28
C THR A 56 12.17 -21.34 -14.95
N LEU A 57 11.81 -20.15 -14.49
CA LEU A 57 12.15 -19.62 -13.17
C LEU A 57 10.86 -19.45 -12.37
N GLU A 58 10.86 -19.86 -11.11
CA GLU A 58 9.81 -19.53 -10.15
C GLU A 58 10.42 -18.73 -9.00
N ILE A 59 9.81 -17.58 -8.71
CA ILE A 59 10.31 -16.62 -7.72
C ILE A 59 9.14 -16.21 -6.85
N PHE A 60 9.27 -16.40 -5.54
CA PHE A 60 8.29 -15.90 -4.58
C PHE A 60 8.63 -14.45 -4.23
N LEU A 61 7.70 -13.55 -4.50
CA LEU A 61 7.78 -12.15 -4.16
C LEU A 61 6.91 -11.88 -2.94
N GLU A 62 7.54 -11.50 -1.84
CA GLU A 62 6.87 -11.15 -0.59
C GLU A 62 7.11 -9.68 -0.26
N PRO A 63 6.04 -8.86 -0.13
CA PRO A 63 6.19 -7.47 0.24
C PRO A 63 6.50 -7.34 1.73
N ILE A 64 7.59 -6.66 2.06
CA ILE A 64 7.88 -6.25 3.44
C ILE A 64 7.46 -4.78 3.56
N MET A 65 6.27 -4.57 4.10
CA MET A 65 5.73 -3.23 4.31
C MET A 65 6.15 -2.70 5.68
N PRO A 66 6.45 -1.39 5.80
CA PRO A 66 6.62 -0.78 7.11
C PRO A 66 5.31 -0.92 7.93
N ALA A 67 5.46 -1.03 9.25
CA ALA A 67 4.31 -1.08 10.14
C ALA A 67 3.45 0.19 9.96
N PRO A 68 2.11 0.06 9.85
CA PRO A 68 1.23 1.22 9.75
C PRO A 68 1.35 2.13 10.99
N LEU A 69 1.55 3.43 10.75
CA LEU A 69 1.70 4.42 11.82
C LEU A 69 0.36 4.77 12.44
N VAL A 70 0.28 4.69 13.76
CA VAL A 70 -0.91 5.04 14.56
C VAL A 70 -0.55 6.14 15.54
N ALA A 71 -1.15 7.31 15.39
CA ALA A 71 -0.99 8.42 16.31
C ALA A 71 -2.07 8.39 17.41
N ILE A 72 -1.65 8.44 18.67
CA ILE A 72 -2.55 8.42 19.82
C ILE A 72 -2.50 9.78 20.52
N TYR A 73 -3.64 10.40 20.68
CA TYR A 73 -3.78 11.64 21.41
C TYR A 73 -4.47 11.41 22.74
N GLY A 74 -3.74 11.60 23.82
CA GLY A 74 -4.20 11.51 25.20
C GLY A 74 -3.41 10.54 26.04
N ASP A 75 -3.54 10.73 27.35
CA ASP A 75 -2.84 10.01 28.42
C ASP A 75 -3.78 9.07 29.21
N SER A 76 -4.88 8.66 28.58
CA SER A 76 -5.87 7.78 29.23
C SER A 76 -5.32 6.36 29.43
N PRO A 77 -5.89 5.56 30.35
CA PRO A 77 -5.53 4.15 30.48
C PRO A 77 -5.69 3.36 29.17
N ILE A 78 -6.61 3.77 28.28
CA ILE A 78 -6.81 3.16 26.96
C ILE A 78 -5.65 3.50 26.05
N SER A 79 -5.15 4.75 26.07
CA SER A 79 -3.94 5.16 25.35
C SER A 79 -2.73 4.30 25.75
N GLY A 80 -2.52 4.11 27.06
CA GLY A 80 -1.46 3.26 27.58
C GLY A 80 -1.60 1.79 27.17
N ALA A 81 -2.83 1.27 27.10
CA ALA A 81 -3.10 -0.09 26.64
C ALA A 81 -2.82 -0.25 25.13
N LEU A 82 -3.19 0.74 24.31
CA LEU A 82 -2.89 0.76 22.88
C LEU A 82 -1.38 0.80 22.61
N LEU A 83 -0.65 1.72 23.27
CA LEU A 83 0.81 1.84 23.14
C LEU A 83 1.54 0.53 23.51
N LYS A 84 1.01 -0.20 24.50
CA LYS A 84 1.57 -1.48 24.94
C LYS A 84 1.29 -2.63 23.98
N GLN A 85 0.07 -2.70 23.44
CA GLN A 85 -0.41 -3.88 22.69
C GLN A 85 -0.22 -3.73 21.17
N GLY A 86 -0.27 -2.53 20.64
CA GLY A 86 -0.25 -2.27 19.22
C GLY A 86 1.01 -2.77 18.49
N PRO A 87 2.23 -2.66 19.06
CA PRO A 87 3.41 -3.23 18.42
C PRO A 87 3.33 -4.74 18.21
N ALA A 88 2.72 -5.48 19.14
CA ALA A 88 2.49 -6.91 18.99
C ALA A 88 1.43 -7.25 17.93
N ALA A 89 0.57 -6.28 17.60
CA ALA A 89 -0.41 -6.38 16.51
C ALA A 89 0.13 -5.86 15.16
N GLY A 90 1.41 -5.49 15.09
CA GLY A 90 2.07 -5.06 13.85
C GLY A 90 1.92 -3.57 13.52
N TYR A 91 1.54 -2.73 14.48
CA TYR A 91 1.43 -1.28 14.31
C TYR A 91 2.65 -0.56 14.91
N GLU A 92 3.05 0.55 14.29
CA GLU A 92 3.94 1.54 14.88
C GLU A 92 3.09 2.60 15.59
N LEU A 93 3.19 2.70 16.93
CA LEU A 93 2.39 3.64 17.68
C LEU A 93 3.26 4.79 18.22
N VAL A 94 2.76 5.99 18.06
CA VAL A 94 3.38 7.21 18.57
C VAL A 94 2.35 8.05 19.35
N GLU A 95 2.81 8.75 20.37
CA GLU A 95 2.02 9.83 20.94
C GLU A 95 1.93 10.95 19.91
N TRP A 96 0.70 11.46 19.71
CA TRP A 96 0.52 12.53 18.75
C TRP A 96 1.23 13.81 19.18
N SER A 97 1.94 14.40 18.24
CA SER A 97 2.49 15.76 18.32
C SER A 97 2.30 16.49 16.99
N PRO A 98 2.42 17.81 16.94
CA PRO A 98 2.33 18.57 15.69
C PRO A 98 3.36 18.19 14.60
N GLU A 99 4.37 17.42 14.96
CA GLU A 99 5.41 16.93 14.06
C GLU A 99 4.99 15.63 13.32
N VAL A 100 3.93 14.97 13.78
CA VAL A 100 3.40 13.76 13.15
C VAL A 100 2.77 14.13 11.80
N ASP A 101 3.30 13.54 10.73
CA ASP A 101 2.79 13.70 9.38
C ASP A 101 1.50 12.89 9.19
N LEU A 102 0.35 13.57 9.33
CA LEU A 102 -0.96 12.94 9.18
C LEU A 102 -1.18 12.31 7.81
N THR A 103 -0.51 12.77 6.76
CA THR A 103 -0.66 12.20 5.41
C THR A 103 -0.03 10.82 5.27
N LYS A 104 0.85 10.44 6.19
CA LYS A 104 1.49 9.12 6.29
C LYS A 104 0.95 8.27 7.44
N THR A 105 -0.01 8.82 8.18
CA THR A 105 -0.58 8.17 9.35
C THR A 105 -1.76 7.31 8.93
N PHE A 106 -1.74 6.03 9.32
CA PHE A 106 -2.82 5.09 9.05
C PHE A 106 -4.03 5.34 9.97
N ALA A 107 -3.77 5.64 11.25
CA ALA A 107 -4.85 5.86 12.22
C ALA A 107 -4.53 7.00 13.18
N VAL A 108 -5.55 7.76 13.53
CA VAL A 108 -5.52 8.73 14.64
C VAL A 108 -6.55 8.30 15.67
N ILE A 109 -6.11 8.09 16.90
CA ILE A 109 -6.98 7.72 18.02
C ILE A 109 -6.96 8.84 19.05
N VAL A 110 -8.13 9.48 19.23
CA VAL A 110 -8.32 10.54 20.20
C VAL A 110 -8.93 9.96 21.47
N ALA A 111 -8.12 9.85 22.52
CA ALA A 111 -8.48 9.23 23.79
C ALA A 111 -8.32 10.21 24.98
N VAL A 112 -8.79 11.43 24.79
CA VAL A 112 -8.82 12.50 25.80
C VAL A 112 -10.24 12.75 26.30
N HIS A 113 -10.34 13.53 27.35
CA HIS A 113 -11.62 13.93 27.92
C HIS A 113 -11.72 15.44 28.06
N GLY A 114 -12.48 16.06 27.14
CA GLY A 114 -12.86 17.48 27.24
C GLY A 114 -11.71 18.50 27.06
N ARG A 115 -10.66 18.14 26.29
CA ARG A 115 -9.61 19.10 25.90
C ARG A 115 -10.06 19.91 24.70
N SER A 116 -9.71 21.17 24.68
CA SER A 116 -10.11 22.13 23.62
C SER A 116 -9.50 21.82 22.23
N ASP A 117 -8.41 21.07 22.20
CA ASP A 117 -7.67 20.70 21.00
C ASP A 117 -8.17 19.36 20.37
N GLU A 118 -9.10 18.66 21.05
CA GLU A 118 -9.71 17.41 20.57
C GLU A 118 -10.40 17.58 19.21
N THR A 119 -11.21 18.60 19.05
CA THR A 119 -11.94 18.88 17.81
C THR A 119 -10.99 19.27 16.67
N MET A 120 -9.98 20.06 16.96
CA MET A 120 -8.96 20.50 16.00
C MET A 120 -8.20 19.30 15.41
N LEU A 121 -7.82 18.32 16.25
CA LEU A 121 -7.12 17.14 15.78
C LEU A 121 -8.02 16.21 14.96
N LEU A 122 -9.28 16.03 15.38
CA LEU A 122 -10.25 15.23 14.61
C LEU A 122 -10.46 15.82 13.22
N GLU A 123 -10.66 17.14 13.13
CA GLU A 123 -10.81 17.84 11.85
C GLU A 123 -9.54 17.70 10.99
N ALA A 124 -8.37 17.94 11.56
CA ALA A 124 -7.11 17.82 10.85
C ALA A 124 -6.86 16.40 10.32
N ALA A 125 -7.15 15.37 11.11
CA ALA A 125 -7.00 13.98 10.71
C ALA A 125 -7.94 13.60 9.54
N VAL A 126 -9.21 14.01 9.63
CA VAL A 126 -10.19 13.74 8.57
C VAL A 126 -9.81 14.49 7.28
N LEU A 127 -9.43 15.78 7.38
CA LEU A 127 -9.04 16.59 6.23
C LEU A 127 -7.73 16.11 5.57
N ALA A 128 -6.82 15.52 6.36
CA ALA A 128 -5.60 14.88 5.84
C ALA A 128 -5.87 13.53 5.17
N GLY A 129 -7.09 13.01 5.23
CA GLY A 129 -7.47 11.73 4.65
C GLY A 129 -6.94 10.53 5.43
N VAL A 130 -6.75 10.66 6.76
CA VAL A 130 -6.34 9.53 7.61
C VAL A 130 -7.36 8.41 7.50
N PRO A 131 -6.92 7.18 7.17
CA PRO A 131 -7.84 6.05 6.91
C PRO A 131 -8.74 5.64 8.08
N TYR A 132 -8.26 5.81 9.30
CA TYR A 132 -9.03 5.52 10.51
C TYR A 132 -8.92 6.67 11.52
N VAL A 133 -10.03 7.32 11.82
CA VAL A 133 -10.10 8.38 12.83
C VAL A 133 -11.05 7.94 13.94
N GLY A 134 -10.49 7.54 15.09
CA GLY A 134 -11.23 6.99 16.20
C GLY A 134 -11.33 7.96 17.39
N LEU A 135 -12.55 8.16 17.90
CA LEU A 135 -12.80 8.93 19.11
C LEU A 135 -13.23 8.00 20.26
N VAL A 136 -12.39 7.92 21.28
CA VAL A 136 -12.68 7.16 22.50
C VAL A 136 -13.64 7.96 23.37
N ALA A 137 -14.93 7.70 23.23
CA ALA A 137 -16.00 8.40 23.92
C ALA A 137 -17.24 7.50 24.06
N SER A 138 -18.13 7.84 24.98
CA SER A 138 -19.46 7.25 24.94
C SER A 138 -20.23 7.69 23.68
N ARG A 139 -21.21 6.91 23.22
CA ARG A 139 -22.06 7.27 22.06
C ARG A 139 -22.61 8.69 22.15
N LYS A 140 -23.14 9.06 23.31
CA LYS A 140 -23.71 10.41 23.53
C LYS A 140 -22.65 11.51 23.40
N ARG A 141 -21.48 11.32 24.06
CA ARG A 141 -20.40 12.31 24.00
C ARG A 141 -19.82 12.39 22.60
N GLY A 142 -19.55 11.25 21.97
CA GLY A 142 -19.00 11.20 20.61
C GLY A 142 -19.90 11.92 19.60
N ALA A 143 -21.21 11.69 19.64
CA ALA A 143 -22.17 12.40 18.81
C ALA A 143 -22.11 13.92 19.02
N SER A 144 -22.06 14.39 20.30
CA SER A 144 -21.96 15.82 20.58
C SER A 144 -20.65 16.44 20.10
N VAL A 145 -19.52 15.72 20.20
CA VAL A 145 -18.22 16.20 19.70
C VAL A 145 -18.22 16.27 18.17
N VAL A 146 -18.67 15.21 17.50
CA VAL A 146 -18.69 15.14 16.03
C VAL A 146 -19.64 16.20 15.44
N GLU A 147 -20.76 16.49 16.09
CA GLU A 147 -21.69 17.53 15.66
C GLU A 147 -21.02 18.92 15.62
N MET A 148 -20.14 19.21 16.59
CA MET A 148 -19.44 20.51 16.69
C MET A 148 -18.32 20.68 15.67
N LEU A 149 -17.89 19.62 14.98
CA LEU A 149 -16.81 19.69 14.01
C LEU A 149 -17.22 20.48 12.77
N ASN A 150 -16.30 21.27 12.24
CA ASN A 150 -16.48 22.03 11.00
C ASN A 150 -16.13 21.15 9.77
N LEU A 151 -16.87 20.05 9.61
CA LEU A 151 -16.73 19.04 8.56
C LEU A 151 -18.05 18.83 7.82
N THR A 152 -17.97 18.33 6.60
CA THR A 152 -19.17 17.91 5.85
C THR A 152 -19.85 16.69 6.50
N PRO A 153 -21.13 16.41 6.22
CA PRO A 153 -21.79 15.22 6.75
C PRO A 153 -21.03 13.93 6.47
N ASP A 154 -20.57 13.72 5.23
CA ASP A 154 -19.84 12.52 4.82
C ASP A 154 -18.51 12.38 5.58
N GLN A 155 -17.81 13.50 5.81
CA GLN A 155 -16.59 13.53 6.61
C GLN A 155 -16.83 13.21 8.08
N LYS A 156 -17.97 13.65 8.66
CA LYS A 156 -18.37 13.31 10.02
C LYS A 156 -18.69 11.82 10.18
N GLU A 157 -19.27 11.20 9.16
CA GLU A 157 -19.57 9.77 9.12
C GLU A 157 -18.31 8.90 9.07
N SER A 158 -17.18 9.42 8.60
CA SER A 158 -15.90 8.70 8.59
C SER A 158 -15.23 8.58 9.96
N ILE A 159 -15.77 9.25 11.01
CA ILE A 159 -15.21 9.20 12.36
C ILE A 159 -15.86 8.05 13.13
N PHE A 160 -15.03 7.15 13.63
CA PHE A 160 -15.46 6.02 14.46
C PHE A 160 -15.68 6.46 15.90
N TYR A 161 -16.95 6.43 16.37
CA TYR A 161 -17.30 6.72 17.77
C TYR A 161 -18.54 5.92 18.22
N PRO A 162 -18.48 5.28 19.38
CA PRO A 162 -17.31 4.97 20.19
C PRO A 162 -16.26 4.23 19.38
N ALA A 163 -14.97 4.61 19.47
CA ALA A 163 -13.92 3.84 18.82
C ALA A 163 -13.87 2.41 19.35
N GLY A 164 -13.79 1.45 18.44
CA GLY A 164 -13.72 0.02 18.72
C GLY A 164 -15.04 -0.73 18.49
N LEU A 165 -14.90 -1.95 18.01
CA LEU A 165 -16.02 -2.87 17.79
C LEU A 165 -16.75 -3.17 19.10
N ASP A 166 -18.07 -3.33 19.05
CA ASP A 166 -18.89 -3.73 20.21
C ASP A 166 -18.73 -5.22 20.51
N ILE A 167 -17.65 -5.56 21.19
CA ILE A 167 -17.32 -6.92 21.65
C ILE A 167 -17.58 -7.13 23.14
N GLY A 168 -18.26 -6.20 23.80
CA GLY A 168 -18.50 -6.22 25.25
C GLY A 168 -17.26 -5.81 26.07
N ALA A 169 -16.30 -5.08 25.47
CA ALA A 169 -15.09 -4.59 26.13
C ALA A 169 -15.44 -3.62 27.28
N ARG A 170 -14.79 -3.79 28.45
CA ARG A 170 -15.03 -2.96 29.66
C ARG A 170 -13.75 -2.47 30.31
N THR A 171 -12.65 -3.17 30.13
CA THR A 171 -11.32 -2.77 30.65
C THR A 171 -10.54 -2.01 29.60
N PRO A 172 -9.59 -1.15 29.98
CA PRO A 172 -8.75 -0.45 29.01
C PRO A 172 -8.05 -1.39 28.00
N ASP A 173 -7.54 -2.52 28.48
CA ASP A 173 -6.90 -3.52 27.61
C ASP A 173 -7.88 -4.13 26.60
N HIS A 174 -9.11 -4.45 27.00
CA HIS A 174 -10.11 -5.00 26.09
C HIS A 174 -10.63 -3.95 25.10
N ILE A 175 -10.75 -2.68 25.54
CA ILE A 175 -11.11 -1.58 24.64
C ILE A 175 -10.00 -1.36 23.61
N ALA A 176 -8.74 -1.42 24.00
CA ALA A 176 -7.62 -1.35 23.05
C ALA A 176 -7.69 -2.46 22.00
N ILE A 177 -8.00 -3.70 22.41
CA ILE A 177 -8.21 -4.82 21.48
C ILE A 177 -9.37 -4.53 20.52
N SER A 178 -10.49 -4.00 21.02
CA SER A 178 -11.65 -3.70 20.17
C SER A 178 -11.36 -2.61 19.14
N ILE A 179 -10.56 -1.59 19.52
CA ILE A 179 -10.11 -0.53 18.61
C ILE A 179 -9.18 -1.10 17.53
N MET A 180 -8.20 -1.93 17.91
CA MET A 180 -7.32 -2.57 16.93
C MET A 180 -8.08 -3.49 15.97
N ALA A 181 -9.09 -4.22 16.46
CA ALA A 181 -9.95 -5.04 15.61
C ALA A 181 -10.75 -4.19 14.61
N GLU A 182 -11.27 -3.04 15.03
CA GLU A 182 -11.96 -2.10 14.14
C GLU A 182 -11.02 -1.48 13.10
N MET A 183 -9.77 -1.17 13.49
CA MET A 183 -8.74 -0.72 12.57
C MET A 183 -8.44 -1.77 11.48
N VAL A 184 -8.33 -3.05 11.85
CA VAL A 184 -8.16 -4.17 10.89
C VAL A 184 -9.36 -4.24 9.95
N GLN A 185 -10.57 -4.13 10.46
CA GLN A 185 -11.79 -4.13 9.64
C GLN A 185 -11.84 -2.94 8.68
N ALA A 186 -11.48 -1.75 9.15
CA ALA A 186 -11.42 -0.54 8.31
C ALA A 186 -10.39 -0.68 7.18
N ALA A 187 -9.21 -1.22 7.48
CA ALA A 187 -8.18 -1.51 6.47
C ALA A 187 -8.67 -2.52 5.42
N ALA A 188 -9.34 -3.59 5.84
CA ALA A 188 -9.89 -4.59 4.94
C ALA A 188 -10.98 -4.03 4.01
N ASN A 189 -11.82 -3.14 4.52
CA ASN A 189 -12.86 -2.49 3.73
C ASN A 189 -12.28 -1.54 2.66
N GLN A 190 -11.18 -0.84 2.97
CA GLN A 190 -10.47 0.00 2.01
C GLN A 190 -9.71 -0.84 0.96
N ALA A 191 -9.15 -1.98 1.34
CA ALA A 191 -8.49 -2.90 0.42
C ALA A 191 -9.49 -3.62 -0.53
N SER A 192 -10.78 -3.59 -0.23
CA SER A 192 -11.85 -4.14 -1.07
C SER A 192 -12.22 -3.24 -2.25
N ASP A 193 -11.81 -1.98 -2.24
CA ASP A 193 -11.74 -1.19 -3.46
C ASP A 193 -10.67 -1.80 -4.38
N PRO A 194 -10.93 -1.92 -5.70
CA PRO A 194 -9.97 -2.52 -6.61
C PRO A 194 -8.63 -1.81 -6.42
N ALA A 195 -7.60 -2.59 -6.05
CA ALA A 195 -6.25 -2.10 -5.79
C ALA A 195 -5.91 -1.03 -6.82
N PRO A 196 -5.39 0.13 -6.43
CA PRO A 196 -5.00 1.16 -7.38
C PRO A 196 -4.13 0.48 -8.43
N LYS A 197 -4.52 0.63 -9.70
CA LYS A 197 -3.70 0.14 -10.81
C LYS A 197 -2.28 0.66 -10.56
N PRO A 198 -1.25 -0.15 -10.82
CA PRO A 198 0.12 0.27 -10.58
C PRO A 198 0.30 1.69 -11.13
N THR A 199 0.79 2.59 -10.30
CA THR A 199 0.93 4.02 -10.60
C THR A 199 2.05 4.31 -11.62
N PHE A 200 2.61 3.26 -12.23
CA PHE A 200 3.58 3.39 -13.30
C PHE A 200 2.98 2.94 -14.63
N GLU A 201 3.30 3.68 -15.67
CA GLU A 201 2.95 3.33 -17.03
C GLU A 201 3.81 2.14 -17.50
N THR A 202 3.26 1.37 -18.43
CA THR A 202 3.97 0.25 -19.03
C THR A 202 4.08 0.44 -20.53
N ALA A 203 5.20 -0.01 -21.10
CA ALA A 203 5.41 -0.07 -22.53
C ALA A 203 5.67 -1.51 -22.97
N ILE A 204 5.51 -1.77 -24.26
CA ILE A 204 5.86 -3.07 -24.86
C ILE A 204 7.22 -2.93 -25.54
N ASP A 205 8.15 -3.82 -25.20
CA ASP A 205 9.43 -3.93 -25.89
C ASP A 205 9.19 -4.40 -27.35
N PRO A 206 9.54 -3.57 -28.35
CA PRO A 206 9.25 -3.88 -29.75
C PRO A 206 10.02 -5.08 -30.29
N VAL A 207 11.07 -5.54 -29.63
CA VAL A 207 11.91 -6.65 -30.08
C VAL A 207 11.36 -8.00 -29.63
N CYS A 208 10.86 -8.08 -28.39
CA CYS A 208 10.46 -9.35 -27.80
C CYS A 208 9.01 -9.36 -27.27
N ASN A 209 8.28 -8.25 -27.41
CA ASN A 209 6.91 -8.06 -26.93
C ASN A 209 6.72 -8.22 -25.42
N MET A 210 7.78 -8.06 -24.62
CA MET A 210 7.67 -8.04 -23.17
C MET A 210 7.12 -6.72 -22.66
N THR A 211 6.30 -6.77 -21.63
CA THR A 211 5.86 -5.58 -20.90
C THR A 211 7.01 -5.07 -20.03
N VAL A 212 7.32 -3.79 -20.15
CA VAL A 212 8.36 -3.08 -19.41
C VAL A 212 7.73 -1.98 -18.59
N ALA A 213 8.06 -1.87 -17.31
CA ALA A 213 7.66 -0.74 -16.49
C ALA A 213 8.43 0.52 -16.92
N MET A 214 7.72 1.62 -17.15
CA MET A 214 8.31 2.91 -17.53
C MET A 214 8.84 3.62 -16.28
N LEU A 215 9.94 3.10 -15.73
CA LEU A 215 10.63 3.67 -14.58
C LEU A 215 11.92 4.38 -15.03
N PRO A 216 12.42 5.39 -14.30
CA PRO A 216 13.67 6.08 -14.65
C PRO A 216 14.87 5.15 -14.83
N GLU A 217 14.89 4.04 -14.09
CA GLU A 217 15.97 3.03 -14.15
C GLU A 217 15.76 1.99 -15.26
N SER A 218 14.59 1.96 -15.90
CA SER A 218 14.31 1.02 -16.99
C SER A 218 15.06 1.42 -18.26
N ILE A 219 15.48 0.43 -19.02
CA ILE A 219 16.25 0.65 -20.26
C ILE A 219 15.35 1.31 -21.29
N HIS A 220 15.74 2.48 -21.76
CA HIS A 220 15.02 3.21 -22.79
C HIS A 220 15.99 3.98 -23.69
N ALA A 221 15.52 4.38 -24.87
CA ALA A 221 16.24 5.24 -25.78
C ALA A 221 15.29 6.15 -26.54
N GLU A 222 15.72 7.38 -26.83
CA GLU A 222 15.02 8.26 -27.75
C GLU A 222 15.41 7.96 -29.19
N ILE A 223 14.46 7.51 -29.99
CA ILE A 223 14.69 7.13 -31.40
C ILE A 223 13.59 7.79 -32.24
N ALA A 224 14.02 8.62 -33.19
CA ALA A 224 13.11 9.39 -34.05
C ALA A 224 12.11 10.30 -33.31
N GLY A 225 12.46 10.77 -32.10
CA GLY A 225 11.62 11.64 -31.27
C GLY A 225 10.62 10.91 -30.39
N GLU A 226 10.69 9.59 -30.33
CA GLU A 226 9.87 8.75 -29.45
C GLU A 226 10.76 8.03 -28.43
N THR A 227 10.30 7.96 -27.16
CA THR A 227 10.97 7.17 -26.12
C THR A 227 10.51 5.73 -26.23
N ILE A 228 11.44 4.83 -26.54
CA ILE A 228 11.19 3.40 -26.68
C ILE A 228 11.81 2.65 -25.50
N TRP A 229 11.04 1.77 -24.88
CA TRP A 229 11.42 1.03 -23.68
C TRP A 229 11.79 -0.42 -24.02
N PHE A 230 12.86 -0.92 -23.37
CA PHE A 230 13.39 -2.24 -23.62
C PHE A 230 13.53 -3.04 -22.33
N CYS A 231 13.25 -4.33 -22.40
CA CYS A 231 13.39 -5.23 -21.24
C CYS A 231 14.85 -5.55 -20.91
N ALA A 232 15.75 -5.42 -21.89
CA ALA A 232 17.15 -5.80 -21.76
C ALA A 232 18.06 -4.99 -22.69
N PRO A 233 19.39 -4.86 -22.35
CA PRO A 233 20.36 -4.22 -23.23
C PRO A 233 20.47 -4.90 -24.61
N GLY A 234 20.21 -6.21 -24.66
CA GLY A 234 20.19 -6.98 -25.92
C GLY A 234 19.10 -6.52 -26.87
N CYS A 235 17.89 -6.23 -26.36
CA CYS A 235 16.78 -5.71 -27.16
C CYS A 235 17.08 -4.31 -27.68
N LEU A 236 17.60 -3.42 -26.82
CA LEU A 236 18.05 -2.09 -27.25
C LEU A 236 19.07 -2.18 -28.37
N LYS A 237 20.09 -3.05 -28.26
CA LYS A 237 21.10 -3.25 -29.26
C LYS A 237 20.51 -3.80 -30.57
N ALA A 238 19.63 -4.79 -30.49
CA ALA A 238 18.98 -5.39 -31.67
C ALA A 238 18.13 -4.35 -32.42
N TYR A 239 17.32 -3.59 -31.69
CA TYR A 239 16.50 -2.51 -32.25
C TYR A 239 17.36 -1.42 -32.89
N SER A 240 18.39 -0.94 -32.19
CA SER A 240 19.30 0.10 -32.69
C SER A 240 20.04 -0.33 -33.95
N SER A 241 20.32 -1.63 -34.13
CA SER A 241 20.99 -2.17 -35.31
C SER A 241 20.07 -2.28 -36.53
N ASN A 242 18.78 -2.48 -36.36
CA ASN A 242 17.80 -2.59 -37.45
C ASN A 242 16.39 -2.21 -37.00
N PRO A 243 16.10 -0.90 -36.79
CA PRO A 243 14.80 -0.47 -36.32
C PRO A 243 13.62 -0.84 -37.24
N ALA A 244 13.91 -0.95 -38.55
CA ALA A 244 12.87 -1.27 -39.55
C ALA A 244 12.30 -2.69 -39.40
N ALA A 245 13.07 -3.60 -38.81
CA ALA A 245 12.60 -4.98 -38.57
C ALA A 245 11.56 -5.10 -37.45
N TYR A 246 11.40 -4.07 -36.60
CA TYR A 246 10.58 -4.06 -35.40
C TYR A 246 9.49 -2.97 -35.43
N LYS A 247 9.30 -2.28 -36.54
CA LYS A 247 8.15 -1.38 -36.74
C LYS A 247 6.95 -2.21 -37.18
N SER A 248 5.97 -2.32 -36.31
CA SER A 248 4.63 -2.85 -36.62
C SER A 248 3.83 -1.82 -37.38
#